data_57952ed3440b235b906362a5d6024a4d
#
_entry.id   57952ed3440b235b906362a5d6024a4d
#
_cell.length_a   1.000
_cell.length_b   1.000
_cell.length_c   1.000
_cell.angle_alpha   90.00
_cell.angle_beta   90.00
_cell.angle_gamma   90.00
#
_symmetry.space_group_name_H-M   'P 1'
#
loop_
_entity.id
_entity.type
_entity.pdbx_description
1 polymer ?
#
loop_
_entity_poly.entity_id
_entity_poly.type
_entity_poly.pdbx_seq_one_letter_code
_entity_poly.pdbx_strand_id
1 'polypeptide(L)'
;MAITRKEFLKLGTLGLVGGASLALSSAVGAKKPPTKTVLIQGFKFKPANITIKRGTKVRWINKDGTQHTATANNGRSFNSGLLRKGERYSHTFKSTGKKPYHCKPHPFMRGSVTVKR
;
A
#
# COMPACT_ATOMS: atom_id res chain seq x y z
N MET A 1 -8.51 -20.82 4.57
CA MET A 1 -9.13 -20.71 4.55
C MET A 1 -9.52 -20.49 4.52
N ALA A 2 -9.41 -20.49 4.00
CA ALA A 2 -10.12 -20.27 3.85
C ALA A 2 -10.57 -20.18 3.56
N ILE A 3 -10.51 -20.33 3.23
CA ILE A 3 -11.25 -20.31 2.83
C ILE A 3 -11.46 -19.97 2.44
N THR A 4 -11.32 -20.16 2.17
CA THR A 4 -11.85 -20.00 1.89
C THR A 4 -11.93 -19.67 1.41
N ARG A 5 -11.82 -19.79 0.94
CA ARG A 5 -12.38 -19.70 0.58
C ARG A 5 -12.67 -19.97 0.38
N LYS A 6 -12.68 -20.28 0.11
CA LYS A 6 -13.41 -20.56 -0.11
C LYS A 6 -14.10 -20.64 0.05
N GLU A 7 -14.16 -20.83 -0.18
CA GLU A 7 -15.13 -20.86 -0.14
C GLU A 7 -15.71 -20.37 -0.23
N PHE A 8 -15.75 -20.58 -0.59
CA PHE A 8 -16.68 -20.18 -0.72
C PHE A 8 -17.04 -20.14 -1.02
N LEU A 9 -17.15 -20.58 -1.48
CA LEU A 9 -18.06 -20.57 -1.90
C LEU A 9 -18.63 -21.07 -2.06
N LYS A 10 -18.78 -21.38 -2.19
CA LYS A 10 -19.67 -21.92 -2.45
C LYS A 10 -20.52 -21.90 -2.38
N LEU A 11 -20.75 -21.88 -2.61
CA LEU A 11 -21.77 -21.80 -2.65
C LEU A 11 -22.33 -21.70 -3.01
N GLY A 12 -22.50 -21.75 -3.34
CA GLY A 12 -23.29 -21.65 -3.77
C GLY A 12 -23.91 -21.50 -4.24
N THR A 13 -24.17 -21.77 -4.47
CA THR A 13 -24.93 -21.71 -4.93
C THR A 13 -25.58 -21.30 -5.24
N LEU A 14 -25.87 -21.27 -5.48
CA LEU A 14 -26.65 -20.87 -5.85
C LEU A 14 -27.11 -20.22 -6.10
N GLY A 15 -27.22 -20.07 -6.24
CA GLY A 15 -27.74 -19.43 -6.56
C GLY A 15 -28.04 -18.72 -6.99
N LEU A 16 -28.25 -18.65 -7.41
CA LEU A 16 -28.58 -17.95 -7.80
C LEU A 16 -28.87 -17.14 -7.82
N VAL A 17 -29.14 -17.18 -7.87
CA VAL A 17 -29.48 -16.28 -7.85
C VAL A 17 -29.53 -15.26 -7.80
N GLY A 18 -29.77 -15.07 -8.07
CA GLY A 18 -29.79 -14.05 -8.15
C GLY A 18 -29.51 -13.13 -7.88
N GLY A 19 -29.46 -12.96 -7.92
CA GLY A 19 -29.20 -11.96 -7.74
C GLY A 19 -28.50 -11.39 -7.67
N ALA A 20 -28.33 -11.52 -7.95
CA ALA A 20 -27.75 -10.85 -7.92
C ALA A 20 -27.39 -10.01 -7.94
N SER A 21 -27.53 -10.02 -8.13
CA SER A 21 -27.17 -9.17 -8.15
C SER A 21 -26.92 -8.36 -7.76
N LEU A 22 -27.29 -8.45 -8.00
CA LEU A 22 -27.04 -7.52 -7.57
C LEU A 22 -26.38 -7.05 -6.83
N ALA A 23 -26.53 -7.48 -6.71
CA ALA A 23 -25.70 -6.93 -5.84
C ALA A 23 -24.49 -6.40 -6.38
N LEU A 24 -24.40 -6.59 -7.24
CA LEU A 24 -23.42 -6.06 -7.77
C LEU A 24 -23.21 -4.80 -7.72
N SER A 25 -24.06 -4.34 -7.92
CA SER A 25 -23.88 -2.96 -7.93
C SER A 25 -23.31 -2.47 -6.67
N SER A 26 -23.61 -3.07 -5.64
CA SER A 26 -22.98 -2.65 -4.42
C SER A 26 -21.51 -2.84 -4.53
N ALA A 27 -21.09 -3.78 -5.30
CA ALA A 27 -19.68 -3.92 -5.50
C ALA A 27 -19.07 -2.68 -6.07
N VAL A 28 -19.83 -1.92 -6.78
CA VAL A 28 -19.36 -0.68 -7.31
C VAL A 28 -18.93 0.25 -6.21
N GLY A 29 -19.71 0.34 -5.17
CA GLY A 29 -19.35 1.20 -4.08
C GLY A 29 -18.17 0.71 -3.30
N ALA A 30 -17.76 -0.50 -3.54
CA ALA A 30 -16.68 -1.10 -2.78
C ALA A 30 -15.33 -1.00 -3.48
N LYS A 31 -15.13 0.02 -4.28
CA LYS A 31 -13.84 0.22 -4.93
C LYS A 31 -12.72 0.23 -3.92
N LYS A 32 -11.68 -0.51 -4.23
CA LYS A 32 -10.46 -0.45 -3.43
C LYS A 32 -9.76 0.87 -3.69
N PRO A 33 -9.10 1.44 -2.69
CA PRO A 33 -8.29 2.62 -2.93
C PRO A 33 -7.17 2.28 -3.91
N PRO A 34 -6.76 3.23 -4.74
CA PRO A 34 -5.65 3.00 -5.64
C PRO A 34 -4.36 2.74 -4.86
N THR A 35 -3.46 2.00 -5.46
CA THR A 35 -2.16 1.69 -4.86
C THR A 35 -1.06 2.27 -5.73
N LYS A 36 -0.14 2.99 -5.09
CA LYS A 36 1.05 3.50 -5.75
C LYS A 36 2.25 2.76 -5.20
N THR A 37 3.07 2.21 -6.10
CA THR A 37 4.23 1.42 -5.68
C THR A 37 5.51 2.22 -5.78
N VAL A 38 6.35 2.12 -4.74
CA VAL A 38 7.68 2.70 -4.69
C VAL A 38 8.66 1.56 -4.52
N LEU A 39 9.65 1.49 -5.38
CA LEU A 39 10.70 0.48 -5.25
C LEU A 39 11.85 1.04 -4.45
N ILE A 40 12.44 0.20 -3.60
CA ILE A 40 13.66 0.54 -2.88
C ILE A 40 14.76 -0.26 -3.56
N GLN A 41 15.59 0.43 -4.33
CA GLN A 41 16.60 -0.23 -5.13
C GLN A 41 17.77 0.68 -5.38
N GLY A 42 18.98 0.14 -5.28
CA GLY A 42 20.18 0.93 -5.47
C GLY A 42 20.35 1.96 -4.39
N PHE A 43 19.89 1.66 -3.16
CA PHE A 43 19.91 2.60 -2.05
C PHE A 43 19.16 3.88 -2.38
N LYS A 44 18.03 3.74 -3.07
CA LYS A 44 17.18 4.87 -3.45
C LYS A 44 15.73 4.45 -3.40
N PHE A 45 14.85 5.40 -3.16
CA PHE A 45 13.42 5.23 -3.36
C PHE A 45 13.10 5.62 -4.79
N LYS A 46 12.40 4.76 -5.51
CA LYS A 46 12.10 4.97 -6.93
C LYS A 46 10.61 4.83 -7.20
N PRO A 47 9.92 5.89 -7.55
CA PRO A 47 10.38 7.29 -7.58
C PRO A 47 10.56 7.83 -6.16
N ALA A 48 11.45 8.81 -6.02
CA ALA A 48 11.72 9.38 -4.71
C ALA A 48 10.57 10.27 -4.23
N ASN A 49 9.97 11.03 -5.14
CA ASN A 49 8.89 11.95 -4.79
C ASN A 49 7.65 11.59 -5.60
N ILE A 50 6.54 11.39 -4.92
CA ILE A 50 5.29 11.06 -5.58
C ILE A 50 4.18 11.97 -5.08
N THR A 51 3.15 12.11 -5.92
CA THR A 51 1.96 12.86 -5.58
C THR A 51 0.77 11.92 -5.72
N ILE A 52 -0.05 11.86 -4.69
CA ILE A 52 -1.21 10.96 -4.66
C ILE A 52 -2.43 11.72 -4.15
N LYS A 53 -3.59 11.14 -4.40
CA LYS A 53 -4.83 11.64 -3.81
C LYS A 53 -5.00 11.06 -2.43
N ARG A 54 -5.67 11.80 -1.56
CA ARG A 54 -6.02 11.34 -0.23
C ARG A 54 -6.76 10.00 -0.35
N GLY A 55 -6.40 9.07 0.50
CA GLY A 55 -6.98 7.72 0.49
C GLY A 55 -6.19 6.72 -0.33
N THR A 56 -5.13 7.15 -1.01
CA THR A 56 -4.30 6.25 -1.78
C THR A 56 -3.37 5.46 -0.85
N LYS A 57 -3.20 4.19 -1.16
CA LYS A 57 -2.25 3.32 -0.46
C LYS A 57 -0.91 3.40 -1.20
N VAL A 58 0.18 3.59 -0.46
CA VAL A 58 1.52 3.52 -1.02
C VAL A 58 2.17 2.25 -0.52
N ARG A 59 2.77 1.51 -1.45
CA ARG A 59 3.45 0.26 -1.13
C ARG A 59 4.92 0.40 -1.49
N TRP A 60 5.78 0.11 -0.51
CA TRP A 60 7.22 0.08 -0.73
C TRP A 60 7.66 -1.38 -0.83
N ILE A 61 8.52 -1.67 -1.79
CA ILE A 61 9.06 -3.02 -1.99
C ILE A 61 10.58 -2.91 -1.99
N ASN A 62 11.24 -3.63 -1.10
CA ASN A 62 12.70 -3.63 -1.06
C ASN A 62 13.25 -4.62 -2.08
N LYS A 63 13.98 -4.09 -3.06
CA LYS A 63 14.63 -4.90 -4.10
C LYS A 63 16.11 -5.11 -3.82
N ASP A 64 16.66 -4.44 -2.82
CA ASP A 64 18.07 -4.57 -2.47
C ASP A 64 18.32 -5.76 -1.56
N GLY A 65 19.52 -6.30 -1.58
CA GLY A 65 19.91 -7.33 -0.65
C GLY A 65 20.11 -6.77 0.76
N THR A 66 20.35 -5.47 0.87
CA THR A 66 20.48 -4.80 2.15
C THR A 66 19.12 -4.45 2.71
N GLN A 67 18.97 -4.53 4.02
CA GLN A 67 17.72 -4.15 4.66
C GLN A 67 17.55 -2.64 4.68
N HIS A 68 16.33 -2.18 4.42
CA HIS A 68 15.98 -0.77 4.40
C HIS A 68 14.69 -0.54 5.15
N THR A 69 14.38 0.71 5.46
CA THR A 69 13.07 1.07 6.02
C THR A 69 12.45 2.19 5.21
N ALA A 70 11.14 2.35 5.34
CA ALA A 70 10.43 3.55 4.89
C ALA A 70 9.82 4.15 6.15
N THR A 71 10.42 5.21 6.66
CA THR A 71 10.06 5.79 7.94
C THR A 71 9.75 7.27 7.78
N ALA A 72 8.55 7.68 8.23
CA ALA A 72 8.18 9.09 8.20
C ALA A 72 9.18 9.92 8.99
N ASN A 73 9.52 11.11 8.48
CA ASN A 73 10.49 11.95 9.17
C ASN A 73 10.04 12.36 10.56
N ASN A 74 8.73 12.43 10.79
CA ASN A 74 8.24 12.76 12.13
C ASN A 74 8.35 11.57 13.10
N GLY A 75 8.75 10.41 12.60
CA GLY A 75 8.94 9.21 13.43
C GLY A 75 7.65 8.56 13.89
N ARG A 76 6.50 9.05 13.47
CA ARG A 76 5.22 8.55 13.99
C ARG A 76 4.19 8.15 12.95
N SER A 77 4.10 8.89 11.84
CA SER A 77 3.03 8.67 10.88
C SER A 77 3.08 7.28 10.27
N PHE A 78 4.27 6.80 9.94
CA PHE A 78 4.45 5.43 9.46
C PHE A 78 5.90 5.02 9.62
N ASN A 79 6.10 3.71 9.71
CA ASN A 79 7.44 3.14 9.86
C ASN A 79 7.34 1.67 9.49
N SER A 80 8.01 1.29 8.43
CA SER A 80 7.94 -0.09 7.95
C SER A 80 8.69 -1.07 8.85
N GLY A 81 9.63 -0.58 9.65
CA GLY A 81 10.62 -1.46 10.24
C GLY A 81 11.56 -1.95 9.15
N LEU A 82 12.50 -2.81 9.52
CA LEU A 82 13.47 -3.32 8.54
C LEU A 82 12.79 -4.25 7.55
N LEU A 83 12.99 -3.96 6.26
CA LEU A 83 12.49 -4.76 5.17
C LEU A 83 13.65 -5.51 4.53
N ARG A 84 13.55 -6.82 4.46
CA ARG A 84 14.51 -7.64 3.75
C ARG A 84 14.20 -7.62 2.27
N LYS A 85 15.11 -8.16 1.48
CA LYS A 85 14.88 -8.24 0.04
C LYS A 85 13.54 -8.92 -0.25
N GLY A 86 12.73 -8.27 -1.06
CA GLY A 86 11.42 -8.82 -1.47
C GLY A 86 10.29 -8.47 -0.52
N GLU A 87 10.59 -8.00 0.67
CA GLU A 87 9.55 -7.63 1.61
C GLU A 87 8.94 -6.29 1.24
N ARG A 88 7.69 -6.12 1.65
CA ARG A 88 6.94 -4.92 1.30
C ARG A 88 6.19 -4.37 2.51
N TYR A 89 5.90 -3.10 2.43
CA TYR A 89 5.15 -2.39 3.47
C TYR A 89 4.20 -1.42 2.78
N SER A 90 3.00 -1.32 3.30
CA SER A 90 1.99 -0.41 2.74
C SER A 90 1.44 0.50 3.81
N HIS A 91 1.11 1.72 3.40
CA HIS A 91 0.48 2.69 4.29
C HIS A 91 -0.53 3.50 3.47
N THR A 92 -1.72 3.69 4.02
CA THR A 92 -2.77 4.48 3.39
C THR A 92 -2.70 5.90 3.92
N PHE A 93 -2.61 6.88 3.02
CA PHE A 93 -2.48 8.28 3.40
C PHE A 93 -3.85 8.94 3.41
N LYS A 94 -4.32 9.34 4.58
CA LYS A 94 -5.66 9.89 4.77
C LYS A 94 -5.69 11.39 5.00
N SER A 95 -4.56 12.02 5.21
CA SER A 95 -4.50 13.47 5.39
C SER A 95 -3.64 14.10 4.32
N THR A 96 -4.02 15.32 3.93
CA THR A 96 -3.30 16.05 2.87
C THR A 96 -2.00 16.62 3.40
N GLY A 97 -1.11 16.98 2.48
CA GLY A 97 0.15 17.63 2.79
C GLY A 97 1.34 16.84 2.30
N LYS A 98 2.51 17.42 2.50
CA LYS A 98 3.77 16.76 2.12
C LYS A 98 4.24 15.89 3.28
N LYS A 99 4.54 14.63 2.96
CA LYS A 99 4.93 13.63 3.96
C LYS A 99 6.33 13.13 3.61
N PRO A 100 7.37 13.79 4.11
CA PRO A 100 8.74 13.34 3.83
C PRO A 100 9.08 12.10 4.66
N TYR A 101 9.92 11.25 4.10
CA TYR A 101 10.35 10.05 4.79
C TYR A 101 11.79 9.70 4.42
N HIS A 102 12.36 8.75 5.13
CA HIS A 102 13.74 8.34 4.94
C HIS A 102 13.92 6.88 5.33
N CYS A 103 15.09 6.34 5.05
CA CYS A 103 15.51 5.03 5.51
C CYS A 103 16.31 5.22 6.78
N LYS A 104 15.93 4.54 7.88
CA LYS A 104 16.61 4.74 9.15
C LYS A 104 18.08 4.34 9.13
N PRO A 105 18.44 3.12 8.68
CA PRO A 105 19.85 2.75 8.65
C PRO A 105 20.66 3.52 7.62
N HIS A 106 20.01 4.15 6.65
CA HIS A 106 20.70 4.88 5.59
C HIS A 106 20.01 6.24 5.40
N PRO A 107 20.22 7.20 6.33
CA PRO A 107 19.43 8.44 6.33
C PRO A 107 19.58 9.31 5.08
N PHE A 108 20.60 9.07 4.25
CA PHE A 108 20.72 9.78 2.99
C PHE A 108 19.65 9.35 1.98
N MET A 109 19.01 8.19 2.18
CA MET A 109 17.92 7.74 1.34
C MET A 109 16.65 8.46 1.77
N ARG A 110 16.15 9.34 0.91
CA ARG A 110 14.99 10.17 1.24
C ARG A 110 13.96 10.14 0.13
N GLY A 111 12.72 10.33 0.52
CA GLY A 111 11.63 10.47 -0.42
C GLY A 111 10.53 11.31 0.17
N SER A 112 9.48 11.53 -0.59
CA SER A 112 8.32 12.23 -0.08
C SER A 112 7.06 11.78 -0.78
N VAL A 113 5.96 11.85 -0.05
CA VAL A 113 4.63 11.62 -0.59
C VAL A 113 3.85 12.90 -0.39
N THR A 114 3.40 13.51 -1.48
CA THR A 114 2.53 14.68 -1.40
C THR A 114 1.10 14.21 -1.60
N VAL A 115 0.26 14.47 -0.62
CA VAL A 115 -1.12 14.00 -0.61
C VAL A 115 -2.04 15.17 -0.91
N LYS A 116 -2.81 15.05 -1.99
CA LYS A 116 -3.79 16.06 -2.40
C LYS A 116 -5.19 15.57 -2.06
N ARG A 117 -6.14 16.50 -2.09
CA ARG A 117 -7.53 16.16 -1.90
C ARG A 117 -8.04 15.18 -2.93
#